data_30d659925d4b5b7d11ea42e0ee27c9ea
#
_entry.id   30d659925d4b5b7d11ea42e0ee27c9ea
#
_cell.length_a   1.000
_cell.length_b   1.000
_cell.length_c   1.000
_cell.angle_alpha   90.00
_cell.angle_beta   90.00
_cell.angle_gamma   90.00
#
_symmetry.space_group_name_H-M   'P 1'
#
loop_
_entity.id
_entity.type
_entity.pdbx_description
1 polymer ?
#
loop_
_entity_poly.entity_id
_entity_poly.type
_entity_poly.pdbx_seq_one_letter_code
_entity_poly.pdbx_strand_id
1 'polypeptide(L)'
;MRFFKKKLGLIRIIVKIMSKLMSAVDANDKATVEQLLRDGYSVNEADQKSKNWPVIIAAFKGRTTILELLLNANADLTVLDPGMQATALHAAAYAGRSKEAEMLIKHGISIDQKGPFNGYTALHDAVSQGHIDTARAILKGGSDQTIKNKSGQTALDIAESNNDQMMVNLLTKME
;
A
#
# COMPACT_ATOMS: atom_id res chain seq x y z
N MET A 1 -7.90 31.72 -28.65
CA MET A 1 -9.01 30.75 -28.48
C MET A 1 -8.68 29.30 -28.93
N ARG A 2 -7.99 29.08 -30.04
CA ARG A 2 -7.57 27.72 -30.51
C ARG A 2 -6.59 27.00 -29.57
N PHE A 3 -5.64 27.68 -28.95
CA PHE A 3 -4.65 27.12 -28.03
C PHE A 3 -5.28 26.60 -26.73
N PHE A 4 -6.28 27.30 -26.22
CA PHE A 4 -7.02 26.92 -25.00
C PHE A 4 -7.86 25.65 -25.22
N LYS A 5 -8.54 25.53 -26.38
CA LYS A 5 -9.32 24.32 -26.73
C LYS A 5 -8.42 23.09 -26.91
N LYS A 6 -7.21 23.25 -27.46
CA LYS A 6 -6.24 22.15 -27.64
C LYS A 6 -5.68 21.69 -26.27
N LYS A 7 -5.41 22.62 -25.36
CA LYS A 7 -4.97 22.33 -23.98
C LYS A 7 -6.07 21.65 -23.16
N LEU A 8 -7.33 22.07 -23.28
CA LEU A 8 -8.48 21.40 -22.64
C LEU A 8 -8.73 20.00 -23.20
N GLY A 9 -8.57 19.81 -24.51
CA GLY A 9 -8.67 18.48 -25.15
C GLY A 9 -7.60 17.53 -24.64
N LEU A 10 -6.35 17.99 -24.53
CA LEU A 10 -5.24 17.20 -23.99
C LEU A 10 -5.47 16.82 -22.52
N ILE A 11 -5.93 17.78 -21.70
CA ILE A 11 -6.27 17.53 -20.29
C ILE A 11 -7.39 16.50 -20.16
N ARG A 12 -8.45 16.59 -20.97
CA ARG A 12 -9.53 15.60 -20.97
C ARG A 12 -9.07 14.19 -21.39
N ILE A 13 -8.15 14.11 -22.34
CA ILE A 13 -7.55 12.85 -22.77
C ILE A 13 -6.69 12.29 -21.63
N ILE A 14 -5.84 13.09 -21.02
CA ILE A 14 -4.99 12.69 -19.88
C ILE A 14 -5.85 12.21 -18.72
N VAL A 15 -6.89 12.95 -18.32
CA VAL A 15 -7.82 12.57 -17.25
C VAL A 15 -8.55 11.26 -17.54
N LYS A 16 -9.00 11.05 -18.78
CA LYS A 16 -9.64 9.79 -19.21
C LYS A 16 -8.67 8.61 -19.21
N ILE A 17 -7.41 8.86 -19.43
CA ILE A 17 -6.32 7.90 -19.46
C ILE A 17 -5.92 7.47 -18.02
N MET A 18 -5.77 8.43 -17.13
CA MET A 18 -5.40 8.19 -15.72
C MET A 18 -6.46 7.34 -15.00
N SER A 19 -7.75 7.56 -15.30
CA SER A 19 -8.82 6.70 -14.77
C SER A 19 -8.78 5.27 -15.33
N LYS A 20 -8.12 5.02 -16.49
CA LYS A 20 -8.02 3.68 -17.08
C LYS A 20 -7.09 2.77 -16.29
N LEU A 21 -5.88 3.24 -15.93
CA LEU A 21 -4.94 2.42 -15.15
C LEU A 21 -5.56 2.05 -13.80
N MET A 22 -6.11 3.03 -13.09
CA MET A 22 -6.77 2.77 -11.81
C MET A 22 -7.96 1.80 -11.96
N SER A 23 -8.79 1.96 -13.00
CA SER A 23 -9.92 1.07 -13.27
C SER A 23 -9.45 -0.36 -13.56
N ALA A 24 -8.37 -0.53 -14.31
CA ALA A 24 -7.79 -1.83 -14.60
C ALA A 24 -7.20 -2.50 -13.35
N VAL A 25 -6.50 -1.73 -12.50
CA VAL A 25 -5.99 -2.19 -11.19
C VAL A 25 -7.14 -2.63 -10.30
N ASP A 26 -8.17 -1.82 -10.21
CA ASP A 26 -9.36 -2.09 -9.40
C ASP A 26 -10.10 -3.35 -9.85
N ALA A 27 -10.29 -3.49 -11.16
CA ALA A 27 -10.93 -4.65 -11.79
C ALA A 27 -10.05 -5.92 -11.80
N ASN A 28 -8.77 -5.84 -11.38
CA ASN A 28 -7.78 -6.92 -11.52
C ASN A 28 -7.54 -7.34 -12.98
N ASP A 29 -7.64 -6.39 -13.90
CA ASP A 29 -7.41 -6.61 -15.33
C ASP A 29 -5.91 -6.46 -15.66
N LYS A 30 -5.17 -7.57 -15.48
CA LYS A 30 -3.74 -7.65 -15.74
C LYS A 30 -3.41 -7.27 -17.19
N ALA A 31 -4.19 -7.75 -18.15
CA ALA A 31 -3.90 -7.54 -19.57
C ALA A 31 -3.99 -6.05 -19.95
N THR A 32 -5.00 -5.35 -19.45
CA THR A 32 -5.13 -3.91 -19.65
C THR A 32 -4.00 -3.15 -18.93
N VAL A 33 -3.61 -3.53 -17.73
CA VAL A 33 -2.47 -2.92 -17.03
C VAL A 33 -1.18 -3.09 -17.84
N GLU A 34 -0.86 -4.30 -18.29
CA GLU A 34 0.33 -4.56 -19.12
C GLU A 34 0.32 -3.74 -20.41
N GLN A 35 -0.83 -3.62 -21.08
CA GLN A 35 -0.93 -2.83 -22.30
C GLN A 35 -0.70 -1.35 -22.03
N LEU A 36 -1.31 -0.80 -20.98
CA LEU A 36 -1.13 0.60 -20.60
C LEU A 36 0.34 0.92 -20.26
N LEU A 37 1.04 0.02 -19.55
CA LEU A 37 2.45 0.19 -19.25
C LEU A 37 3.31 0.15 -20.52
N ARG A 38 3.04 -0.76 -21.46
CA ARG A 38 3.71 -0.78 -22.77
C ARG A 38 3.47 0.48 -23.61
N ASP A 39 2.29 1.07 -23.47
CA ASP A 39 1.93 2.33 -24.14
C ASP A 39 2.55 3.57 -23.46
N GLY A 40 3.38 3.37 -22.42
CA GLY A 40 4.10 4.42 -21.71
C GLY A 40 3.28 5.19 -20.68
N TYR A 41 2.20 4.59 -20.17
CA TYR A 41 1.44 5.21 -19.09
C TYR A 41 2.22 5.19 -17.77
N SER A 42 2.27 6.33 -17.09
CA SER A 42 2.92 6.46 -15.81
C SER A 42 2.18 5.67 -14.72
N VAL A 43 2.92 4.90 -13.92
CA VAL A 43 2.41 4.23 -12.71
C VAL A 43 2.29 5.19 -11.52
N ASN A 44 2.96 6.36 -11.62
CA ASN A 44 3.15 7.31 -10.53
C ASN A 44 2.22 8.53 -10.68
N GLU A 45 0.98 8.25 -11.03
CA GLU A 45 -0.06 9.26 -11.12
C GLU A 45 -1.27 8.85 -10.32
N ALA A 46 -1.70 9.73 -9.40
CA ALA A 46 -2.91 9.51 -8.62
C ALA A 46 -4.15 9.57 -9.52
N ASP A 47 -5.11 8.70 -9.28
CA ASP A 47 -6.41 8.77 -9.95
C ASP A 47 -7.10 10.11 -9.69
N GLN A 48 -7.60 10.75 -10.74
CA GLN A 48 -8.17 12.09 -10.63
C GLN A 48 -9.43 12.15 -9.78
N LYS A 49 -10.16 11.06 -9.71
CA LYS A 49 -11.44 10.97 -8.99
C LYS A 49 -11.22 10.60 -7.53
N SER A 50 -10.55 9.49 -7.27
CA SER A 50 -10.30 8.98 -5.92
C SER A 50 -9.09 9.62 -5.24
N LYS A 51 -8.20 10.27 -6.02
CA LYS A 51 -6.88 10.76 -5.59
C LYS A 51 -5.97 9.67 -5.04
N ASN A 52 -6.33 8.42 -5.20
CA ASN A 52 -5.56 7.28 -4.74
C ASN A 52 -4.51 6.84 -5.78
N TRP A 53 -3.56 6.04 -5.35
CA TRP A 53 -2.43 5.59 -6.15
C TRP A 53 -2.59 4.12 -6.56
N PRO A 54 -2.24 3.75 -7.81
CA PRO A 54 -2.35 2.37 -8.28
C PRO A 54 -1.67 1.35 -7.37
N VAL A 55 -0.46 1.65 -6.87
CA VAL A 55 0.32 0.78 -5.98
C VAL A 55 -0.38 0.54 -4.64
N ILE A 56 -1.01 1.56 -4.06
CA ILE A 56 -1.74 1.44 -2.78
C ILE A 56 -2.98 0.57 -2.97
N ILE A 57 -3.76 0.79 -4.04
CA ILE A 57 -4.96 0.01 -4.32
C ILE A 57 -4.61 -1.46 -4.64
N ALA A 58 -3.55 -1.70 -5.41
CA ALA A 58 -3.09 -3.05 -5.72
C ALA A 58 -2.69 -3.80 -4.44
N ALA A 59 -1.96 -3.14 -3.53
CA ALA A 59 -1.56 -3.69 -2.23
C ALA A 59 -2.77 -3.99 -1.34
N PHE A 60 -3.66 -3.02 -1.15
CA PHE A 60 -4.86 -3.17 -0.34
C PHE A 60 -5.78 -4.32 -0.81
N LYS A 61 -6.01 -4.39 -2.13
CA LYS A 61 -6.92 -5.39 -2.72
C LYS A 61 -6.28 -6.75 -2.97
N GLY A 62 -4.98 -6.94 -2.69
CA GLY A 62 -4.28 -8.20 -2.92
C GLY A 62 -4.19 -8.52 -4.43
N ARG A 63 -3.89 -7.51 -5.25
CA ARG A 63 -3.71 -7.69 -6.70
C ARG A 63 -2.25 -8.07 -7.00
N THR A 64 -1.81 -9.23 -6.52
CA THR A 64 -0.41 -9.66 -6.49
C THR A 64 0.30 -9.46 -7.83
N THR A 65 -0.27 -9.98 -8.93
CA THR A 65 0.35 -9.88 -10.26
C THR A 65 0.40 -8.45 -10.80
N ILE A 66 -0.62 -7.65 -10.47
CA ILE A 66 -0.65 -6.23 -10.85
C ILE A 66 0.33 -5.43 -10.02
N LEU A 67 0.41 -5.70 -8.72
CA LEU A 67 1.39 -5.06 -7.84
C LEU A 67 2.81 -5.32 -8.35
N GLU A 68 3.13 -6.56 -8.76
CA GLU A 68 4.41 -6.90 -9.36
C GLU A 68 4.70 -6.07 -10.62
N LEU A 69 3.73 -5.92 -11.51
CA LEU A 69 3.87 -5.09 -12.71
C LEU A 69 4.15 -3.63 -12.36
N LEU A 70 3.43 -3.07 -11.39
CA LEU A 70 3.61 -1.69 -10.95
C LEU A 70 4.98 -1.47 -10.31
N LEU A 71 5.43 -2.41 -9.47
CA LEU A 71 6.75 -2.36 -8.83
C LEU A 71 7.88 -2.46 -9.86
N ASN A 72 7.77 -3.37 -10.83
CA ASN A 72 8.74 -3.50 -11.92
C ASN A 72 8.76 -2.26 -12.85
N ALA A 73 7.67 -1.50 -12.90
CA ALA A 73 7.58 -0.22 -13.60
C ALA A 73 8.00 0.97 -12.71
N ASN A 74 8.69 0.74 -11.60
CA ASN A 74 9.18 1.73 -10.64
C ASN A 74 8.06 2.58 -10.01
N ALA A 75 7.02 1.91 -9.50
CA ALA A 75 6.01 2.58 -8.68
C ALA A 75 6.65 3.28 -7.48
N ASP A 76 6.28 4.54 -7.25
CA ASP A 76 6.75 5.33 -6.11
C ASP A 76 6.12 4.78 -4.80
N LEU A 77 6.98 4.28 -3.91
CA LEU A 77 6.58 3.71 -2.63
C LEU A 77 6.47 4.74 -1.51
N THR A 78 6.80 6.00 -1.79
CA THR A 78 6.70 7.10 -0.81
C THR A 78 5.33 7.77 -0.81
N VAL A 79 4.48 7.44 -1.79
CA VAL A 79 3.13 7.99 -1.92
C VAL A 79 2.23 7.56 -0.76
N LEU A 80 1.32 8.45 -0.40
CA LEU A 80 0.36 8.23 0.68
C LEU A 80 -1.07 8.28 0.13
N ASP A 81 -1.95 7.46 0.66
CA ASP A 81 -3.37 7.57 0.34
C ASP A 81 -3.96 8.87 0.90
N PRO A 82 -4.93 9.48 0.22
CA PRO A 82 -5.43 10.81 0.60
C PRO A 82 -6.26 10.82 1.89
N GLY A 83 -6.84 9.68 2.28
CA GLY A 83 -7.72 9.57 3.44
C GLY A 83 -6.94 9.36 4.74
N MET A 84 -6.20 8.27 4.81
CA MET A 84 -5.50 7.84 6.02
C MET A 84 -4.03 8.29 6.07
N GLN A 85 -3.50 8.86 4.99
CA GLN A 85 -2.08 9.19 4.84
C GLN A 85 -1.20 7.96 5.10
N ALA A 86 -1.66 6.82 4.62
CA ALA A 86 -1.07 5.51 4.80
C ALA A 86 -0.26 5.11 3.56
N THR A 87 0.85 4.42 3.74
CA THR A 87 1.65 3.85 2.64
C THR A 87 1.00 2.59 2.08
N ALA A 88 1.51 2.08 0.96
CA ALA A 88 1.09 0.80 0.42
C ALA A 88 1.30 -0.37 1.41
N LEU A 89 2.33 -0.29 2.28
CA LEU A 89 2.57 -1.32 3.30
C LEU A 89 1.52 -1.29 4.42
N HIS A 90 1.12 -0.11 4.88
CA HIS A 90 0.00 0.01 5.81
C HIS A 90 -1.30 -0.57 5.21
N ALA A 91 -1.56 -0.26 3.93
CA ALA A 91 -2.73 -0.77 3.22
C ALA A 91 -2.73 -2.30 3.11
N ALA A 92 -1.58 -2.91 2.77
CA ALA A 92 -1.41 -4.36 2.76
C ALA A 92 -1.57 -4.97 4.16
N ALA A 93 -0.98 -4.33 5.17
CA ALA A 93 -1.01 -4.79 6.57
C ALA A 93 -2.44 -4.78 7.13
N TYR A 94 -3.14 -3.67 6.95
CA TYR A 94 -4.53 -3.53 7.39
C TYR A 94 -5.47 -4.55 6.73
N ALA A 95 -5.22 -4.88 5.46
CA ALA A 95 -6.05 -5.81 4.68
C ALA A 95 -5.58 -7.28 4.77
N GLY A 96 -4.54 -7.61 5.53
CA GLY A 96 -4.05 -8.98 5.69
C GLY A 96 -3.38 -9.55 4.44
N ARG A 97 -2.71 -8.72 3.65
CA ARG A 97 -2.10 -9.09 2.36
C ARG A 97 -0.62 -9.42 2.54
N SER A 98 -0.32 -10.59 3.09
CA SER A 98 1.05 -10.99 3.43
C SER A 98 2.00 -11.03 2.23
N LYS A 99 1.55 -11.55 1.08
CA LYS A 99 2.34 -11.59 -0.16
C LYS A 99 2.68 -10.20 -0.68
N GLU A 100 1.70 -9.29 -0.68
CA GLU A 100 1.88 -7.91 -1.10
C GLU A 100 2.82 -7.16 -0.15
N ALA A 101 2.72 -7.41 1.15
CA ALA A 101 3.65 -6.86 2.15
C ALA A 101 5.09 -7.34 1.89
N GLU A 102 5.32 -8.63 1.67
CA GLU A 102 6.63 -9.18 1.31
C GLU A 102 7.19 -8.54 0.04
N MET A 103 6.37 -8.38 -0.99
CA MET A 103 6.79 -7.76 -2.25
C MET A 103 7.19 -6.29 -2.07
N LEU A 104 6.39 -5.51 -1.34
CA LEU A 104 6.68 -4.11 -1.03
C LEU A 104 7.99 -3.96 -0.24
N ILE A 105 8.20 -4.79 0.77
CA ILE A 105 9.41 -4.80 1.59
C ILE A 105 10.63 -5.13 0.72
N LYS A 106 10.54 -6.16 -0.12
CA LYS A 106 11.61 -6.54 -1.07
C LYS A 106 11.98 -5.40 -2.03
N HIS A 107 11.04 -4.52 -2.37
CA HIS A 107 11.26 -3.35 -3.22
C HIS A 107 11.65 -2.08 -2.44
N GLY A 108 11.95 -2.21 -1.15
CA GLY A 108 12.56 -1.14 -0.35
C GLY A 108 11.57 -0.11 0.19
N ILE A 109 10.31 -0.46 0.39
CA ILE A 109 9.38 0.43 1.10
C ILE A 109 9.86 0.71 2.53
N SER A 110 9.65 1.93 3.03
CA SER A 110 9.93 2.26 4.43
C SER A 110 9.04 1.43 5.36
N ILE A 111 9.66 0.43 6.04
CA ILE A 111 8.93 -0.57 6.79
C ILE A 111 8.33 -0.02 8.09
N ASP A 112 9.03 0.93 8.73
CA ASP A 112 8.66 1.48 10.04
C ASP A 112 8.08 2.90 9.97
N GLN A 113 7.63 3.31 8.77
CA GLN A 113 6.95 4.60 8.64
C GLN A 113 5.70 4.62 9.51
N LYS A 114 5.49 5.72 10.24
CA LYS A 114 4.32 5.92 11.09
C LYS A 114 3.21 6.66 10.35
N GLY A 115 1.99 6.19 10.48
CA GLY A 115 0.80 6.92 10.05
C GLY A 115 0.55 8.16 10.90
N PRO A 116 0.00 9.25 10.34
CA PRO A 116 -0.11 10.55 11.03
C PRO A 116 -1.19 10.59 12.11
N PHE A 117 -2.24 9.77 12.01
CA PHE A 117 -3.39 9.84 12.92
C PHE A 117 -3.11 9.18 14.27
N ASN A 118 -2.83 7.90 14.27
CA ASN A 118 -2.60 7.08 15.48
C ASN A 118 -1.13 6.77 15.74
N GLY A 119 -0.23 7.09 14.80
CA GLY A 119 1.19 6.76 14.88
C GLY A 119 1.48 5.27 14.67
N TYR A 120 0.56 4.54 14.05
CA TYR A 120 0.77 3.12 13.73
C TYR A 120 1.83 2.97 12.65
N THR A 121 2.66 1.93 12.80
CA THR A 121 3.43 1.35 11.70
C THR A 121 2.58 0.25 11.03
N ALA A 122 3.02 -0.26 9.90
CA ALA A 122 2.34 -1.39 9.26
C ALA A 122 2.25 -2.63 10.18
N LEU A 123 3.25 -2.84 11.07
CA LEU A 123 3.19 -3.90 12.07
C LEU A 123 2.02 -3.69 13.05
N HIS A 124 1.82 -2.48 13.55
CA HIS A 124 0.67 -2.16 14.41
C HIS A 124 -0.66 -2.44 13.68
N ASP A 125 -0.77 -2.06 12.39
CA ASP A 125 -1.97 -2.33 11.61
C ASP A 125 -2.25 -3.83 11.47
N ALA A 126 -1.25 -4.64 11.09
CA ALA A 126 -1.40 -6.08 10.99
C ALA A 126 -1.81 -6.73 12.31
N VAL A 127 -1.20 -6.30 13.42
CA VAL A 127 -1.50 -6.80 14.77
C VAL A 127 -2.89 -6.38 15.22
N SER A 128 -3.27 -5.12 15.04
CA SER A 128 -4.59 -4.64 15.44
C SER A 128 -5.74 -5.34 14.70
N GLN A 129 -5.49 -5.80 13.49
CA GLN A 129 -6.46 -6.55 12.66
C GLN A 129 -6.35 -8.08 12.83
N GLY A 130 -5.41 -8.61 13.63
CA GLY A 130 -5.22 -10.04 13.84
C GLY A 130 -4.62 -10.79 12.63
N HIS A 131 -3.90 -10.09 11.75
CA HIS A 131 -3.34 -10.67 10.52
C HIS A 131 -1.95 -11.27 10.77
N ILE A 132 -1.90 -12.46 11.39
CA ILE A 132 -0.68 -13.13 11.83
C ILE A 132 0.35 -13.34 10.72
N ASP A 133 -0.08 -13.79 9.54
CA ASP A 133 0.85 -14.04 8.43
C ASP A 133 1.45 -12.74 7.88
N THR A 134 0.67 -11.66 7.90
CA THR A 134 1.15 -10.35 7.48
C THR A 134 2.10 -9.75 8.52
N ALA A 135 1.77 -9.86 9.81
CA ALA A 135 2.69 -9.46 10.88
C ALA A 135 4.01 -10.23 10.79
N ARG A 136 3.95 -11.55 10.56
CA ARG A 136 5.14 -12.39 10.34
C ARG A 136 5.98 -11.93 9.15
N ALA A 137 5.36 -11.57 8.03
CA ALA A 137 6.05 -11.07 6.85
C ALA A 137 6.78 -9.75 7.14
N ILE A 138 6.11 -8.83 7.83
CA ILE A 138 6.66 -7.53 8.23
C ILE A 138 7.83 -7.69 9.21
N LEU A 139 7.71 -8.57 10.20
CA LEU A 139 8.78 -8.90 11.15
C LEU A 139 10.00 -9.50 10.46
N LYS A 140 9.79 -10.47 9.56
CA LYS A 140 10.88 -11.04 8.74
C LYS A 140 11.58 -10.00 7.86
N GLY A 141 10.87 -8.96 7.49
CA GLY A 141 11.39 -7.80 6.77
C GLY A 141 12.25 -6.86 7.61
N GLY A 142 12.34 -7.08 8.92
CA GLY A 142 13.18 -6.30 9.83
C GLY A 142 12.47 -5.11 10.47
N SER A 143 11.15 -5.16 10.65
CA SER A 143 10.41 -4.11 11.37
C SER A 143 10.83 -4.03 12.83
N ASP A 144 11.01 -2.81 13.34
CA ASP A 144 11.32 -2.52 14.74
C ASP A 144 10.07 -2.65 15.62
N GLN A 145 10.04 -3.71 16.43
CA GLN A 145 8.94 -4.03 17.34
C GLN A 145 8.84 -3.07 18.54
N THR A 146 9.88 -2.30 18.82
CA THR A 146 9.92 -1.37 19.96
C THR A 146 9.23 -0.04 19.69
N ILE A 147 8.86 0.20 18.46
CA ILE A 147 8.18 1.43 18.06
C ILE A 147 6.82 1.54 18.75
N LYS A 148 6.58 2.71 19.34
CA LYS A 148 5.32 3.03 20.01
C LYS A 148 4.44 3.92 19.14
N ASN A 149 3.15 3.64 19.16
CA ASN A 149 2.12 4.49 18.59
C ASN A 149 1.92 5.78 19.41
N LYS A 150 0.98 6.65 19.04
CA LYS A 150 0.70 7.90 19.78
C LYS A 150 0.14 7.68 21.20
N SER A 151 -0.42 6.50 21.48
CA SER A 151 -0.90 6.11 22.80
C SER A 151 0.20 5.48 23.67
N GLY A 152 1.44 5.42 23.18
CA GLY A 152 2.57 4.83 23.88
C GLY A 152 2.63 3.31 23.82
N GLN A 153 1.81 2.66 22.97
CA GLN A 153 1.71 1.20 22.86
C GLN A 153 2.61 0.69 21.72
N THR A 154 3.31 -0.41 21.97
CA THR A 154 3.97 -1.24 20.96
C THR A 154 2.93 -2.16 20.26
N ALA A 155 3.36 -2.86 19.22
CA ALA A 155 2.53 -3.89 18.59
C ALA A 155 2.19 -5.03 19.58
N LEU A 156 3.13 -5.38 20.48
CA LEU A 156 2.90 -6.39 21.53
C LEU A 156 1.82 -5.92 22.52
N ASP A 157 1.88 -4.68 23.00
CA ASP A 157 0.87 -4.14 23.91
C ASP A 157 -0.55 -4.19 23.30
N ILE A 158 -0.65 -3.99 21.97
CA ILE A 158 -1.93 -4.12 21.24
C ILE A 158 -2.39 -5.58 21.21
N ALA A 159 -1.49 -6.54 20.90
CA ALA A 159 -1.83 -7.96 20.85
C ALA A 159 -2.32 -8.47 22.23
N GLU A 160 -1.67 -8.05 23.31
CA GLU A 160 -2.06 -8.35 24.70
C GLU A 160 -3.43 -7.75 25.03
N SER A 161 -3.64 -6.48 24.69
CA SER A 161 -4.94 -5.80 24.91
C SER A 161 -6.10 -6.47 24.15
N ASN A 162 -5.81 -7.05 22.99
CA ASN A 162 -6.78 -7.79 22.18
C ASN A 162 -6.97 -9.24 22.66
N ASN A 163 -6.20 -9.72 23.66
CA ASN A 163 -6.11 -11.11 24.09
C ASN A 163 -5.76 -12.09 22.95
N ASP A 164 -4.98 -11.63 21.95
CA ASP A 164 -4.54 -12.45 20.83
C ASP A 164 -3.25 -13.22 21.19
N GLN A 165 -3.41 -14.36 21.87
CA GLN A 165 -2.29 -15.18 22.30
C GLN A 165 -1.39 -15.69 21.15
N MET A 166 -1.97 -15.91 19.96
CA MET A 166 -1.18 -16.33 18.80
C MET A 166 -0.27 -15.20 18.30
N MET A 167 -0.78 -13.99 18.29
CA MET A 167 0.00 -12.79 17.94
C MET A 167 1.07 -12.48 19.00
N VAL A 168 0.72 -12.56 20.28
CA VAL A 168 1.68 -12.43 21.41
C VAL A 168 2.82 -13.44 21.25
N ASN A 169 2.51 -14.71 21.00
CA ASN A 169 3.53 -15.75 20.79
C ASN A 169 4.39 -15.50 19.55
N LEU A 170 3.85 -14.89 18.49
CA LEU A 170 4.63 -14.51 17.32
C LEU A 170 5.63 -13.40 17.67
N LEU A 171 5.15 -12.33 18.30
CA LEU A 171 5.95 -11.14 18.61
C LEU A 171 7.08 -11.46 19.62
N THR A 172 6.82 -12.28 20.63
CA THR A 172 7.83 -12.66 21.65
C THR A 172 8.87 -13.68 21.17
N LYS A 173 8.58 -14.46 20.12
CA LYS A 173 9.53 -15.45 19.58
C LYS A 173 10.47 -14.90 18.51
N MET A 174 10.20 -13.72 18.02
CA MET A 174 11.00 -13.07 16.97
C MET A 174 11.85 -11.91 17.51
N GLU A 175 12.02 -11.84 18.83
CA GLU A 175 12.98 -10.95 19.51
C GLU A 175 14.44 -11.41 19.32
#